data_3f3e889b7b59c1fd819d7c1711e89c60
#
_entry.id   3f3e889b7b59c1fd819d7c1711e89c60
#
_cell.length_a   1.000
_cell.length_b   1.000
_cell.length_c   1.000
_cell.angle_alpha   90.00
_cell.angle_beta   90.00
_cell.angle_gamma   90.00
#
_symmetry.space_group_name_H-M   'P 1'
#
loop_
_entity.id
_entity.type
_entity.pdbx_description
1 polymer ?
#
loop_
_entity_poly.entity_id
_entity_poly.type
_entity_poly.pdbx_seq_one_letter_code
_entity_poly.pdbx_strand_id
1 'polypeptide(L)'
;MYIKDRFHQFALSDFNQPIGLNMNPNNRWVKKAQKIPWFAIEDKYADLFPSKTGMPAKPLRMALGSLIIQKQYEYSDRELVEQLTENPYYQFFVGLPGYQQEPPF
;
A
#
# COMPACT_ATOMS: atom_id res chain seq x y z
N MET A 1 -14.78 14.11 3.12
CA MET A 1 -13.72 14.08 4.15
C MET A 1 -12.84 12.86 3.97
N TYR A 2 -11.55 13.03 4.01
CA TYR A 2 -10.62 11.89 3.98
C TYR A 2 -10.69 11.12 5.30
N ILE A 3 -10.95 9.82 5.22
CA ILE A 3 -11.04 8.97 6.40
C ILE A 3 -9.71 8.26 6.57
N LYS A 4 -9.06 8.47 7.74
CA LYS A 4 -7.79 7.83 8.03
C LYS A 4 -7.98 6.34 8.28
N ASP A 5 -7.08 5.55 7.72
CA ASP A 5 -7.04 4.11 7.94
C ASP A 5 -6.03 3.80 9.03
N ARG A 6 -6.50 3.30 10.16
CA ARG A 6 -5.65 2.98 11.30
C ARG A 6 -4.75 1.76 11.08
N PHE A 7 -4.99 1.01 10.01
CA PHE A 7 -4.21 -0.19 9.72
C PHE A 7 -3.02 0.06 8.81
N HIS A 8 -2.68 1.32 8.52
CA HIS A 8 -1.54 1.66 7.68
C HIS A 8 -0.21 1.13 8.21
N GLN A 9 -0.06 1.01 9.52
CA GLN A 9 1.19 0.58 10.16
C GLN A 9 1.16 -0.87 10.61
N PHE A 10 0.33 -1.71 9.99
CA PHE A 10 0.29 -3.10 10.38
C PHE A 10 1.56 -3.85 9.97
N ALA A 11 1.88 -4.92 10.71
CA ALA A 11 3.07 -5.72 10.49
C ALA A 11 2.82 -6.82 9.46
N LEU A 12 3.89 -7.44 8.96
CA LEU A 12 3.77 -8.56 8.04
C LEU A 12 2.96 -9.71 8.64
N SER A 13 3.05 -9.92 9.96
CA SER A 13 2.26 -10.95 10.65
C SER A 13 0.76 -10.74 10.55
N ASP A 14 0.32 -9.51 10.31
CA ASP A 14 -1.10 -9.17 10.15
C ASP A 14 -1.59 -9.36 8.71
N PHE A 15 -0.66 -9.54 7.78
CA PHE A 15 -0.97 -9.73 6.37
C PHE A 15 -1.30 -11.20 6.12
N ASN A 16 -2.42 -11.46 5.47
CA ASN A 16 -2.86 -12.81 5.11
C ASN A 16 -2.03 -13.32 3.93
N GLN A 17 -1.00 -14.09 4.21
CA GLN A 17 -0.05 -14.53 3.19
C GLN A 17 -0.66 -15.62 2.30
N PRO A 18 -0.17 -15.75 1.06
CA PRO A 18 -0.62 -16.85 0.18
C PRO A 18 -0.36 -18.21 0.83
N ILE A 19 -1.25 -19.16 0.59
CA ILE A 19 -1.09 -20.52 1.11
C ILE A 19 0.19 -21.13 0.56
N GLY A 20 1.01 -21.67 1.46
CA GLY A 20 2.26 -22.33 1.07
C GLY A 20 3.45 -21.38 0.87
N LEU A 21 3.25 -20.09 1.05
CA LEU A 21 4.33 -19.11 0.95
C LEU A 21 4.60 -18.48 2.31
N ASN A 22 5.84 -18.59 2.77
CA ASN A 22 6.31 -17.85 3.93
C ASN A 22 7.04 -16.61 3.44
N MET A 23 6.40 -15.46 3.53
CA MET A 23 7.00 -14.23 3.07
C MET A 23 8.20 -13.85 3.94
N ASN A 24 9.26 -13.44 3.29
CA ASN A 24 10.52 -13.11 3.96
C ASN A 24 10.41 -11.75 4.64
N PRO A 25 10.50 -11.67 5.98
CA PRO A 25 10.44 -10.38 6.68
C PRO A 25 11.65 -9.48 6.39
N ASN A 26 12.70 -10.02 5.80
CA ASN A 26 13.87 -9.25 5.39
C ASN A 26 13.79 -8.74 3.95
N ASN A 27 12.66 -9.00 3.27
CA ASN A 27 12.46 -8.47 1.93
C ASN A 27 12.49 -6.93 1.98
N ARG A 28 13.09 -6.33 0.95
CA ARG A 28 13.27 -4.87 0.88
C ARG A 28 11.96 -4.09 1.00
N TRP A 29 10.88 -4.62 0.45
CA TRP A 29 9.57 -3.95 0.50
C TRP A 29 8.94 -4.04 1.88
N VAL A 30 9.11 -5.16 2.57
CA VAL A 30 8.65 -5.31 3.95
C VAL A 30 9.39 -4.33 4.85
N LYS A 31 10.71 -4.26 4.73
CA LYS A 31 11.51 -3.31 5.52
C LYS A 31 11.17 -1.87 5.21
N LYS A 32 10.97 -1.55 3.93
CA LYS A 32 10.63 -0.19 3.51
C LYS A 32 9.27 0.23 4.06
N ALA A 33 8.29 -0.69 4.04
CA ALA A 33 6.98 -0.42 4.60
C ALA A 33 7.05 -0.09 6.09
N GLN A 34 7.93 -0.76 6.84
CA GLN A 34 8.11 -0.52 8.27
C GLN A 34 8.81 0.80 8.56
N LYS A 35 9.62 1.30 7.64
CA LYS A 35 10.37 2.54 7.83
C LYS A 35 9.58 3.80 7.45
N ILE A 36 8.56 3.67 6.61
CA ILE A 36 7.78 4.81 6.18
C ILE A 36 6.80 5.19 7.29
N PRO A 37 6.79 6.45 7.75
CA PRO A 37 5.87 6.89 8.80
C PRO A 37 4.50 7.21 8.22
N TRP A 38 3.75 6.19 7.88
CA TRP A 38 2.45 6.31 7.20
C TRP A 38 1.48 7.24 7.94
N PHE A 39 1.39 7.10 9.27
CA PHE A 39 0.47 7.92 10.05
C PHE A 39 0.81 9.40 9.98
N ALA A 40 2.11 9.74 10.11
CA ALA A 40 2.54 11.13 10.07
C ALA A 40 2.27 11.74 8.70
N ILE A 41 2.49 10.96 7.64
CA ILE A 41 2.23 11.41 6.27
C ILE A 41 0.73 11.56 6.05
N GLU A 42 -0.06 10.61 6.57
CA GLU A 42 -1.52 10.67 6.43
C GLU A 42 -2.12 11.87 7.12
N ASP A 43 -1.60 12.26 8.28
CA ASP A 43 -2.08 13.45 8.97
C ASP A 43 -1.92 14.69 8.09
N LYS A 44 -0.76 14.83 7.46
CA LYS A 44 -0.51 15.95 6.54
C LYS A 44 -1.35 15.84 5.28
N TYR A 45 -1.50 14.64 4.77
CA TYR A 45 -2.27 14.37 3.55
C TYR A 45 -3.76 14.69 3.77
N ALA A 46 -4.30 14.30 4.93
CA ALA A 46 -5.70 14.56 5.25
C ALA A 46 -6.01 16.06 5.31
N ASP A 47 -5.05 16.87 5.76
CA ASP A 47 -5.21 18.32 5.85
C ASP A 47 -5.34 18.99 4.47
N LEU A 48 -4.89 18.33 3.41
CA LEU A 48 -5.03 18.81 2.04
C LEU A 48 -6.42 18.60 1.47
N PHE A 49 -7.27 17.83 2.14
CA PHE A 49 -8.61 17.46 1.67
C PHE A 49 -9.66 17.92 2.67
N PRO A 50 -10.08 19.20 2.61
CA PRO A 50 -11.17 19.68 3.45
C PRO A 50 -12.45 18.88 3.17
N SER A 51 -13.34 18.85 4.16
CA SER A 51 -14.54 18.00 4.11
C SER A 51 -15.45 18.24 2.90
N LYS A 52 -15.30 19.37 2.21
CA LYS A 52 -16.14 19.70 1.07
C LYS A 52 -15.52 19.36 -0.27
N THR A 53 -14.29 18.91 -0.30
CA THR A 53 -13.63 18.57 -1.56
C THR A 53 -13.77 17.09 -1.85
N GLY A 54 -13.62 16.75 -3.12
CA GLY A 54 -13.59 15.36 -3.52
C GLY A 54 -12.49 14.60 -2.77
N MET A 55 -12.81 13.39 -2.37
CA MET A 55 -11.88 12.57 -1.60
C MET A 55 -11.24 11.52 -2.47
N PRO A 56 -9.96 11.19 -2.22
CA PRO A 56 -9.39 10.03 -2.85
C PRO A 56 -10.17 8.79 -2.38
N ALA A 57 -10.51 7.95 -3.33
CA ALA A 57 -11.25 6.72 -3.04
C ALA A 57 -10.39 5.68 -2.32
N LYS A 58 -9.08 5.88 -2.27
CA LYS A 58 -8.13 4.89 -1.74
C LYS A 58 -7.35 5.44 -0.55
N PRO A 59 -7.00 4.57 0.42
CA PRO A 59 -6.13 4.98 1.52
C PRO A 59 -4.81 5.54 1.03
N LEU A 60 -4.21 6.42 1.82
CA LEU A 60 -2.93 7.03 1.50
C LEU A 60 -1.86 5.98 1.19
N ARG A 61 -1.78 4.95 2.02
CA ARG A 61 -0.74 3.92 1.86
C ARG A 61 -0.83 3.25 0.49
N MET A 62 -2.04 2.97 0.03
CA MET A 62 -2.23 2.39 -1.30
C MET A 62 -1.83 3.37 -2.40
N ALA A 63 -2.28 4.61 -2.33
CA ALA A 63 -1.98 5.61 -3.35
C ALA A 63 -0.48 5.93 -3.40
N LEU A 64 0.12 6.24 -2.24
CA LEU A 64 1.53 6.58 -2.17
C LEU A 64 2.42 5.36 -2.44
N GLY A 65 2.09 4.22 -1.86
CA GLY A 65 2.85 2.99 -2.05
C GLY A 65 2.89 2.57 -3.51
N SER A 66 1.76 2.63 -4.19
CA SER A 66 1.68 2.32 -5.62
C SER A 66 2.56 3.26 -6.44
N LEU A 67 2.55 4.54 -6.11
CA LEU A 67 3.37 5.52 -6.81
C LEU A 67 4.87 5.27 -6.59
N ILE A 68 5.27 4.91 -5.38
CA ILE A 68 6.66 4.59 -5.06
C ILE A 68 7.13 3.39 -5.89
N ILE A 69 6.32 2.33 -5.95
CA ILE A 69 6.64 1.14 -6.74
C ILE A 69 6.77 1.51 -8.22
N GLN A 70 5.80 2.27 -8.72
CA GLN A 70 5.78 2.66 -10.13
C GLN A 70 7.02 3.45 -10.51
N LYS A 71 7.42 4.40 -9.67
CA LYS A 71 8.58 5.24 -9.96
C LYS A 71 9.90 4.49 -9.86
N GLN A 72 10.01 3.55 -8.93
CA GLN A 72 11.25 2.81 -8.75
C GLN A 72 11.59 1.93 -9.96
N TYR A 73 10.58 1.36 -10.60
CA TYR A 73 10.79 0.46 -11.74
C TYR A 73 10.30 1.06 -13.06
N GLU A 74 9.82 2.28 -13.03
CA GLU A 74 9.32 2.98 -14.22
C GLU A 74 8.20 2.21 -14.92
N TYR A 75 7.34 1.56 -14.13
CA TYR A 75 6.19 0.85 -14.67
C TYR A 75 5.19 1.81 -15.31
N SER A 76 4.58 1.38 -16.42
CA SER A 76 3.36 2.02 -16.91
C SER A 76 2.21 1.76 -15.93
N ASP A 77 1.11 2.48 -16.07
CA ASP A 77 -0.05 2.24 -15.21
C ASP A 77 -0.56 0.80 -15.32
N ARG A 78 -0.56 0.26 -16.51
CA ARG A 78 -0.98 -1.12 -16.76
C ARG A 78 -0.04 -2.12 -16.12
N GLU A 79 1.26 -1.93 -16.29
CA GLU A 79 2.26 -2.80 -15.68
C GLU A 79 2.20 -2.77 -14.16
N LEU A 80 1.97 -1.59 -13.59
CA LEU A 80 1.81 -1.44 -12.14
C LEU A 80 0.65 -2.29 -11.63
N VAL A 81 -0.51 -2.22 -12.28
CA VAL A 81 -1.68 -3.00 -11.88
C VAL A 81 -1.40 -4.50 -11.98
N GLU A 82 -0.74 -4.94 -13.05
CA GLU A 82 -0.36 -6.33 -13.23
C GLU A 82 0.58 -6.81 -12.11
N GLN A 83 1.59 -6.01 -11.79
CA GLN A 83 2.54 -6.34 -10.73
C GLN A 83 1.88 -6.37 -9.35
N LEU A 84 0.98 -5.44 -9.07
CA LEU A 84 0.24 -5.43 -7.81
C LEU A 84 -0.67 -6.65 -7.68
N THR A 85 -1.19 -7.15 -8.80
CA THR A 85 -2.04 -8.34 -8.82
C THR A 85 -1.26 -9.61 -8.52
N GLU A 86 0.00 -9.66 -8.92
CA GLU A 86 0.81 -10.87 -8.84
C GLU A 86 1.71 -10.95 -7.62
N ASN A 87 2.19 -9.83 -7.11
CA ASN A 87 3.27 -9.81 -6.14
C ASN A 87 2.76 -9.55 -4.72
N PRO A 88 2.82 -10.56 -3.83
CA PRO A 88 2.34 -10.39 -2.44
C PRO A 88 3.13 -9.35 -1.65
N TYR A 89 4.41 -9.16 -1.94
CA TYR A 89 5.20 -8.12 -1.26
C TYR A 89 4.73 -6.72 -1.62
N TYR A 90 4.36 -6.50 -2.89
CA TYR A 90 3.79 -5.23 -3.31
C TYR A 90 2.43 -5.00 -2.66
N GLN A 91 1.61 -6.05 -2.57
CA GLN A 91 0.31 -5.95 -1.92
C GLN A 91 0.44 -5.60 -0.45
N PHE A 92 1.40 -6.20 0.24
CA PHE A 92 1.69 -5.83 1.62
C PHE A 92 2.15 -4.38 1.70
N PHE A 93 3.04 -3.96 0.82
CA PHE A 93 3.59 -2.60 0.83
C PHE A 93 2.49 -1.54 0.66
N VAL A 94 1.51 -1.79 -0.22
CA VAL A 94 0.39 -0.86 -0.43
C VAL A 94 -0.73 -1.01 0.60
N GLY A 95 -0.56 -1.87 1.58
CA GLY A 95 -1.46 -1.95 2.73
C GLY A 95 -2.70 -2.82 2.58
N LEU A 96 -2.71 -3.74 1.63
CA LEU A 96 -3.81 -4.71 1.55
C LEU A 96 -3.79 -5.65 2.76
N PRO A 97 -4.96 -6.11 3.24
CA PRO A 97 -5.01 -6.97 4.42
C PRO A 97 -4.49 -8.37 4.17
N GLY A 98 -4.37 -8.79 2.93
CA GLY A 98 -3.88 -10.11 2.56
C GLY A 98 -3.71 -10.24 1.07
N TYR A 99 -3.10 -11.35 0.66
CA TYR A 99 -2.89 -11.62 -0.75
C TYR A 99 -4.21 -11.85 -1.48
N GLN A 100 -4.36 -11.21 -2.61
CA GLN A 100 -5.51 -11.40 -3.50
C GLN A 100 -5.03 -11.52 -4.93
N GLN A 101 -5.80 -12.22 -5.75
CA GLN A 101 -5.48 -12.40 -7.17
C GLN A 101 -6.25 -11.42 -8.05
N GLU A 102 -6.82 -10.40 -7.45
CA GLU A 102 -7.57 -9.36 -8.16
C GLU A 102 -6.83 -8.03 -8.09
N PRO A 103 -6.96 -7.17 -9.09
CA PRO A 103 -6.36 -5.84 -9.02
C PRO A 103 -6.90 -5.06 -7.82
N PRO A 104 -6.04 -4.34 -7.09
CA PRO A 104 -6.49 -3.56 -5.95
C PRO A 104 -7.27 -2.29 -6.36
N PHE A 105 -7.19 -1.92 -7.63
CA PHE A 105 -7.93 -0.77 -8.16
C PHE A 105 -8.07 -0.84 -9.67
#